data_db647d4e9ee5e97424cd75813784b1c8
#
_entry.id   db647d4e9ee5e97424cd75813784b1c8
#
_cell.length_a   1.000
_cell.length_b   1.000
_cell.length_c   1.000
_cell.angle_alpha   90.00
_cell.angle_beta   90.00
_cell.angle_gamma   90.00
#
_symmetry.space_group_name_H-M   'P 1'
#
loop_
_entity.id
_entity.type
_entity.pdbx_description
1 polymer ?
#
loop_
_entity_poly.entity_id
_entity_poly.type
_entity_poly.pdbx_seq_one_letter_code
_entity_poly.pdbx_strand_id
1 'polypeptide(L)'
;MKRKTYTVAGAAFTAAAIALSHHENRCLEICHLRVRSAKLPASFAGFRIVQLSDLHTTRFGYHQKHLLRKIRMSAPDIIVITGDLIDRRRTAKNTMQPVVQLIKQAVTVAPVYYVPGNHEAVSPIYPHLKQVLLDYGVQVLENSKLELSRKEESISILGLKDKKFYPYASDRYFMNLHNLMQTVDTSFSVLLSHRPEHFADYAKEGVSLAFCGHAHGGQIVVPKLGALYAPDQGIFPSYTDGIYEHKGCTMVVSRGLGNSRAPQRINNRPQVMVVTLFPEEIRN
;
A
#
# COMPACT_ATOMS: atom_id res chain seq x y z
N MET A 1 39.05 -30.09 21.32
CA MET A 1 38.97 -29.20 20.15
C MET A 1 37.62 -29.25 19.44
N LYS A 2 37.09 -30.40 19.06
CA LYS A 2 35.81 -30.49 18.29
C LYS A 2 34.60 -29.78 18.95
N ARG A 3 34.42 -29.85 20.26
CA ARG A 3 33.28 -29.24 20.97
C ARG A 3 33.28 -27.70 20.89
N LYS A 4 34.45 -27.05 20.97
CA LYS A 4 34.60 -25.59 20.81
C LYS A 4 34.30 -25.15 19.38
N THR A 5 34.65 -25.95 18.37
CA THR A 5 34.40 -25.66 16.94
C THR A 5 32.90 -25.69 16.64
N TYR A 6 32.14 -26.66 17.17
CA TYR A 6 30.68 -26.72 16.99
C TYR A 6 29.98 -25.55 17.69
N THR A 7 30.44 -25.10 18.83
CA THR A 7 29.88 -23.96 19.58
C THR A 7 30.09 -22.65 18.78
N VAL A 8 31.26 -22.44 18.20
CA VAL A 8 31.60 -21.27 17.38
C VAL A 8 30.78 -21.28 16.07
N ALA A 9 30.68 -22.42 15.41
CA ALA A 9 29.87 -22.55 14.18
C ALA A 9 28.39 -22.31 14.44
N GLY A 10 27.84 -22.83 15.56
CA GLY A 10 26.47 -22.58 15.97
C GLY A 10 26.20 -21.10 16.27
N ALA A 11 27.10 -20.43 16.97
CA ALA A 11 26.97 -19.00 17.26
C ALA A 11 27.03 -18.14 15.99
N ALA A 12 27.94 -18.47 15.07
CA ALA A 12 28.03 -17.78 13.77
C ALA A 12 26.77 -17.96 12.92
N PHE A 13 26.20 -19.17 12.86
CA PHE A 13 24.95 -19.44 12.17
C PHE A 13 23.77 -18.65 12.77
N THR A 14 23.67 -18.64 14.10
CA THR A 14 22.61 -17.87 14.79
C THR A 14 22.74 -16.38 14.53
N ALA A 15 23.95 -15.82 14.57
CA ALA A 15 24.20 -14.42 14.27
C ALA A 15 23.83 -14.08 12.82
N ALA A 16 24.18 -14.93 11.86
CA ALA A 16 23.82 -14.77 10.46
C ALA A 16 22.30 -14.83 10.25
N ALA A 17 21.60 -15.76 10.90
CA ALA A 17 20.14 -15.87 10.83
C ALA A 17 19.44 -14.62 11.40
N ILE A 18 19.94 -14.10 12.54
CA ILE A 18 19.41 -12.84 13.12
C ILE A 18 19.67 -11.66 12.19
N ALA A 19 20.86 -11.55 11.61
CA ALA A 19 21.20 -10.49 10.67
C ALA A 19 20.31 -10.54 9.41
N LEU A 20 20.10 -11.73 8.85
CA LEU A 20 19.23 -11.95 7.71
C LEU A 20 17.78 -11.59 8.06
N SER A 21 17.28 -12.06 9.20
CA SER A 21 15.94 -11.74 9.70
C SER A 21 15.75 -10.22 9.84
N HIS A 22 16.72 -9.53 10.43
CA HIS A 22 16.67 -8.07 10.55
C HIS A 22 16.69 -7.40 9.16
N HIS A 23 17.53 -7.85 8.23
CA HIS A 23 17.62 -7.33 6.89
C HIS A 23 16.27 -7.46 6.16
N GLU A 24 15.71 -8.66 6.13
CA GLU A 24 14.43 -8.94 5.45
C GLU A 24 13.26 -8.14 6.02
N ASN A 25 13.26 -7.84 7.31
CA ASN A 25 12.18 -7.09 7.95
C ASN A 25 12.37 -5.56 7.95
N ARG A 26 13.56 -5.05 7.70
CA ARG A 26 13.89 -3.61 7.91
C ARG A 26 14.52 -2.92 6.73
N CYS A 27 15.09 -3.67 5.79
CA CYS A 27 15.72 -3.08 4.61
C CYS A 27 14.66 -2.69 3.58
N LEU A 28 14.35 -1.38 3.53
CA LEU A 28 13.38 -0.82 2.60
C LEU A 28 13.87 -0.90 1.15
N GLU A 29 13.05 -1.43 0.27
CA GLU A 29 13.22 -1.32 -1.18
C GLU A 29 12.41 -0.16 -1.76
N ILE A 30 12.88 0.43 -2.87
CA ILE A 30 12.06 1.26 -3.74
C ILE A 30 11.81 0.44 -5.00
N CYS A 31 10.54 0.25 -5.34
CA CYS A 31 10.14 -0.39 -6.57
C CYS A 31 9.56 0.65 -7.52
N HIS A 32 10.11 0.77 -8.72
CA HIS A 32 9.64 1.67 -9.75
C HIS A 32 8.80 0.92 -10.77
N LEU A 33 7.57 1.34 -10.96
CA LEU A 33 6.66 0.81 -11.95
C LEU A 33 6.23 1.91 -12.92
N ARG A 34 5.90 1.51 -14.14
CA ARG A 34 5.33 2.39 -15.15
C ARG A 34 3.97 1.89 -15.53
N VAL A 35 2.97 2.76 -15.46
CA VAL A 35 1.61 2.48 -15.90
C VAL A 35 1.32 3.32 -17.13
N ARG A 36 0.87 2.67 -18.20
CA ARG A 36 0.47 3.32 -19.44
C ARG A 36 -1.04 3.19 -19.61
N SER A 37 -1.69 4.24 -20.08
CA SER A 37 -3.11 4.20 -20.38
C SER A 37 -3.48 5.20 -21.46
N ALA A 38 -4.27 4.77 -22.44
CA ALA A 38 -4.85 5.65 -23.43
C ALA A 38 -5.86 6.65 -22.84
N LYS A 39 -6.40 6.34 -21.65
CA LYS A 39 -7.33 7.22 -20.92
C LYS A 39 -6.62 8.31 -20.12
N LEU A 40 -5.30 8.24 -19.95
CA LEU A 40 -4.56 9.20 -19.12
C LEU A 40 -4.44 10.54 -19.85
N PRO A 41 -4.87 11.67 -19.24
CA PRO A 41 -4.69 12.99 -19.83
C PRO A 41 -3.20 13.32 -20.00
N ALA A 42 -2.88 14.05 -21.08
CA ALA A 42 -1.49 14.35 -21.47
C ALA A 42 -0.70 15.12 -20.40
N SER A 43 -1.38 16.02 -19.68
CA SER A 43 -0.76 16.79 -18.60
C SER A 43 -0.22 15.91 -17.45
N PHE A 44 -0.72 14.67 -17.29
CA PHE A 44 -0.27 13.73 -16.29
C PHE A 44 0.88 12.82 -16.77
N ALA A 45 1.45 13.05 -17.95
CA ALA A 45 2.66 12.36 -18.38
C ALA A 45 3.80 12.60 -17.40
N GLY A 46 4.41 11.50 -16.91
CA GLY A 46 5.48 11.54 -15.91
C GLY A 46 5.02 11.78 -14.47
N PHE A 47 3.71 11.83 -14.21
CA PHE A 47 3.15 12.01 -12.86
C PHE A 47 3.52 10.83 -11.96
N ARG A 48 4.09 11.11 -10.78
CA ARG A 48 4.61 10.11 -9.85
C ARG A 48 3.74 9.97 -8.62
N ILE A 49 3.28 8.76 -8.39
CA ILE A 49 2.50 8.37 -7.22
C ILE A 49 3.38 7.47 -6.36
N VAL A 50 3.64 7.87 -5.12
CA VAL A 50 4.28 7.00 -4.13
C VAL A 50 3.20 6.31 -3.33
N GLN A 51 3.17 4.97 -3.37
CA GLN A 51 2.28 4.17 -2.55
C GLN A 51 3.00 3.65 -1.30
N LEU A 52 2.37 3.86 -0.16
CA LEU A 52 2.69 3.25 1.12
C LEU A 52 1.50 2.39 1.56
N SER A 53 1.75 1.25 2.18
CA SER A 53 0.69 0.37 2.69
C SER A 53 1.18 -0.42 3.89
N ASP A 54 0.25 -0.87 4.73
CA ASP A 54 0.50 -1.87 5.77
C ASP A 54 1.69 -1.51 6.67
N LEU A 55 1.71 -0.30 7.21
CA LEU A 55 2.79 0.15 8.09
C LEU A 55 2.78 -0.60 9.42
N HIS A 56 1.58 -0.92 9.97
CA HIS A 56 1.40 -1.60 11.25
C HIS A 56 2.28 -1.03 12.38
N THR A 57 2.36 0.30 12.46
CA THR A 57 3.19 1.03 13.43
C THR A 57 4.70 0.69 13.38
N THR A 58 5.16 0.08 12.30
CA THR A 58 6.57 -0.29 12.12
C THR A 58 7.46 0.96 12.05
N ARG A 59 8.63 0.89 12.68
CA ARG A 59 9.62 1.97 12.70
C ARG A 59 10.74 1.69 11.72
N PHE A 60 11.05 2.66 10.85
CA PHE A 60 12.19 2.64 9.94
C PHE A 60 13.22 3.71 10.32
N GLY A 61 13.91 3.45 11.42
CA GLY A 61 14.84 4.37 12.06
C GLY A 61 14.15 5.40 12.96
N TYR A 62 14.96 6.23 13.63
CA TYR A 62 14.46 7.29 14.50
C TYR A 62 13.62 8.30 13.70
N HIS A 63 12.43 8.63 14.19
CA HIS A 63 11.46 9.48 13.49
C HIS A 63 11.18 9.09 12.04
N GLN A 64 11.17 7.80 11.71
CA GLN A 64 10.94 7.27 10.35
C GLN A 64 11.96 7.72 9.29
N LYS A 65 13.17 8.15 9.70
CA LYS A 65 14.16 8.79 8.82
C LYS A 65 14.51 7.98 7.57
N HIS A 66 14.55 6.66 7.67
CA HIS A 66 14.89 5.81 6.54
C HIS A 66 13.76 5.73 5.51
N LEU A 67 12.51 5.61 5.97
CA LEU A 67 11.33 5.63 5.11
C LEU A 67 11.16 6.99 4.43
N LEU A 68 11.23 8.07 5.20
CA LEU A 68 11.10 9.44 4.69
C LEU A 68 12.18 9.80 3.68
N ARG A 69 13.41 9.32 3.89
CA ARG A 69 14.48 9.50 2.88
C ARG A 69 14.09 8.84 1.55
N LYS A 70 13.54 7.61 1.58
CA LYS A 70 13.08 6.91 0.37
C LYS A 70 11.95 7.66 -0.32
N ILE A 71 10.96 8.16 0.43
CA ILE A 71 9.86 8.96 -0.10
C ILE A 71 10.39 10.22 -0.79
N ARG A 72 11.26 11.00 -0.15
CA ARG A 72 11.83 12.23 -0.74
C ARG A 72 12.64 11.94 -2.00
N MET A 73 13.46 10.88 -1.99
CA MET A 73 14.25 10.47 -3.17
C MET A 73 13.37 10.07 -4.35
N SER A 74 12.16 9.61 -4.10
CA SER A 74 11.20 9.24 -5.15
C SER A 74 10.55 10.46 -5.82
N ALA A 75 10.69 11.67 -5.24
CA ALA A 75 10.13 12.93 -5.73
C ALA A 75 8.65 12.78 -6.18
N PRO A 76 7.72 12.39 -5.28
CA PRO A 76 6.33 12.16 -5.62
C PRO A 76 5.59 13.46 -5.94
N ASP A 77 4.67 13.41 -6.89
CA ASP A 77 3.64 14.43 -7.07
C ASP A 77 2.52 14.27 -6.01
N ILE A 78 2.20 13.00 -5.66
CA ILE A 78 1.30 12.65 -4.56
C ILE A 78 1.79 11.41 -3.83
N ILE A 79 1.33 11.24 -2.58
CA ILE A 79 1.51 10.04 -1.78
C ILE A 79 0.15 9.41 -1.53
N VAL A 80 0.00 8.12 -1.79
CA VAL A 80 -1.22 7.36 -1.48
C VAL A 80 -0.93 6.32 -0.41
N ILE A 81 -1.84 6.17 0.55
CA ILE A 81 -1.70 5.22 1.65
C ILE A 81 -2.91 4.28 1.60
N THR A 82 -2.66 3.01 1.31
CA THR A 82 -3.70 2.01 1.06
C THR A 82 -4.01 1.14 2.29
N GLY A 83 -4.13 1.78 3.46
CA GLY A 83 -4.62 1.16 4.68
C GLY A 83 -3.56 0.55 5.59
N ASP A 84 -4.04 0.03 6.71
CA ASP A 84 -3.29 -0.70 7.73
C ASP A 84 -2.06 0.08 8.26
N LEU A 85 -2.25 1.37 8.56
CA LEU A 85 -1.26 2.18 9.26
C LEU A 85 -1.04 1.68 10.69
N ILE A 86 -2.10 1.16 11.32
CA ILE A 86 -2.10 0.61 12.67
C ILE A 86 -2.26 -0.92 12.66
N ASP A 87 -1.90 -1.57 13.75
CA ASP A 87 -2.22 -2.99 14.00
C ASP A 87 -3.28 -3.06 15.11
N ARG A 88 -4.45 -3.58 14.80
CA ARG A 88 -5.59 -3.69 15.75
C ARG A 88 -5.27 -4.36 17.07
N ARG A 89 -4.23 -5.20 17.11
CA ARG A 89 -3.84 -5.99 18.31
C ARG A 89 -2.75 -5.33 19.14
N ARG A 90 -1.91 -4.51 18.49
CA ARG A 90 -0.68 -3.98 19.10
C ARG A 90 -0.68 -2.47 19.24
N THR A 91 -1.57 -1.77 18.52
CA THR A 91 -1.57 -0.32 18.52
C THR A 91 -2.57 0.23 19.54
N ALA A 92 -2.07 1.08 20.42
CA ALA A 92 -2.84 1.94 21.32
C ALA A 92 -2.49 3.40 21.01
N LYS A 93 -3.22 4.37 21.59
CA LYS A 93 -2.98 5.81 21.34
C LYS A 93 -1.52 6.22 21.62
N ASN A 94 -0.93 5.70 22.69
CA ASN A 94 0.46 5.98 23.07
C ASN A 94 1.51 5.28 22.20
N THR A 95 1.13 4.28 21.39
CA THR A 95 2.04 3.54 20.50
C THR A 95 1.89 3.96 19.03
N MET A 96 1.05 4.94 18.70
CA MET A 96 0.86 5.48 17.35
C MET A 96 2.00 6.40 16.86
N GLN A 97 2.99 6.69 17.69
CA GLN A 97 4.07 7.62 17.35
C GLN A 97 4.74 7.36 16.00
N PRO A 98 4.99 6.11 15.55
CA PRO A 98 5.56 5.88 14.22
C PRO A 98 4.68 6.38 13.09
N VAL A 99 3.35 6.27 13.23
CA VAL A 99 2.38 6.78 12.25
C VAL A 99 2.38 8.30 12.24
N VAL A 100 2.25 8.92 13.43
CA VAL A 100 2.25 10.39 13.57
C VAL A 100 3.53 11.01 12.98
N GLN A 101 4.69 10.41 13.26
CA GLN A 101 5.99 10.87 12.76
C GLN A 101 6.09 10.74 11.23
N LEU A 102 5.54 9.67 10.65
CA LEU A 102 5.48 9.49 9.20
C LEU A 102 4.60 10.59 8.59
N ILE A 103 3.36 10.71 9.05
CA ILE A 103 2.36 11.61 8.47
C ILE A 103 2.82 13.06 8.54
N LYS A 104 3.25 13.51 9.73
CA LYS A 104 3.76 14.88 9.94
C LYS A 104 4.80 15.31 8.92
N GLN A 105 5.65 14.37 8.46
CA GLN A 105 6.71 14.68 7.51
C GLN A 105 6.32 14.33 6.06
N ALA A 106 5.47 13.33 5.84
CA ALA A 106 5.03 12.97 4.49
C ALA A 106 4.24 14.11 3.84
N VAL A 107 3.36 14.79 4.59
CA VAL A 107 2.56 15.92 4.09
C VAL A 107 3.42 17.13 3.69
N THR A 108 4.66 17.24 4.18
CA THR A 108 5.61 18.28 3.75
C THR A 108 6.34 17.94 2.45
N VAL A 109 6.21 16.68 1.98
CA VAL A 109 6.84 16.23 0.73
C VAL A 109 5.87 16.35 -0.44
N ALA A 110 4.64 15.87 -0.28
CA ALA A 110 3.58 15.94 -1.29
C ALA A 110 2.20 15.76 -0.64
N PRO A 111 1.09 16.11 -1.32
CA PRO A 111 -0.26 15.80 -0.87
C PRO A 111 -0.43 14.32 -0.56
N VAL A 112 -1.09 14.01 0.56
CA VAL A 112 -1.28 12.64 1.04
C VAL A 112 -2.77 12.27 0.99
N TYR A 113 -3.07 11.14 0.33
CA TYR A 113 -4.39 10.53 0.24
C TYR A 113 -4.38 9.20 0.97
N TYR A 114 -5.41 8.93 1.75
CA TYR A 114 -5.47 7.75 2.59
C TYR A 114 -6.84 7.06 2.52
N VAL A 115 -6.83 5.73 2.50
CA VAL A 115 -8.02 4.90 2.73
C VAL A 115 -7.76 3.95 3.91
N PRO A 116 -8.76 3.68 4.77
CA PRO A 116 -8.59 2.74 5.87
C PRO A 116 -8.61 1.29 5.40
N GLY A 117 -7.75 0.47 6.00
CA GLY A 117 -7.69 -0.97 5.79
C GLY A 117 -8.53 -1.76 6.80
N ASN A 118 -8.31 -3.07 6.82
CA ASN A 118 -9.08 -3.96 7.69
C ASN A 118 -8.68 -3.88 9.17
N HIS A 119 -7.47 -3.44 9.48
CA HIS A 119 -7.05 -3.21 10.86
C HIS A 119 -7.70 -1.96 11.44
N GLU A 120 -7.84 -0.91 10.66
CA GLU A 120 -8.60 0.28 11.04
C GLU A 120 -10.06 -0.04 11.30
N ALA A 121 -10.69 -0.85 10.44
CA ALA A 121 -12.11 -1.17 10.51
C ALA A 121 -12.55 -1.79 11.85
N VAL A 122 -11.68 -2.53 12.50
CA VAL A 122 -11.96 -3.23 13.76
C VAL A 122 -11.20 -2.66 14.96
N SER A 123 -10.53 -1.53 14.78
CA SER A 123 -9.75 -0.89 15.84
C SER A 123 -10.53 0.22 16.53
N PRO A 124 -10.67 0.19 17.86
CA PRO A 124 -11.36 1.25 18.61
C PRO A 124 -10.61 2.59 18.56
N ILE A 125 -9.34 2.60 18.15
CA ILE A 125 -8.56 3.84 18.05
C ILE A 125 -8.64 4.48 16.65
N TYR A 126 -9.31 3.87 15.69
CA TYR A 126 -9.41 4.43 14.34
C TYR A 126 -10.01 5.85 14.30
N PRO A 127 -11.07 6.19 15.06
CA PRO A 127 -11.56 7.57 15.09
C PRO A 127 -10.48 8.59 15.51
N HIS A 128 -9.62 8.22 16.47
CA HIS A 128 -8.50 9.05 16.86
C HIS A 128 -7.41 9.14 15.78
N LEU A 129 -7.07 8.01 15.14
CA LEU A 129 -6.16 8.01 14.00
C LEU A 129 -6.68 8.93 12.89
N LYS A 130 -7.96 8.79 12.53
CA LYS A 130 -8.59 9.62 11.50
C LYS A 130 -8.47 11.11 11.82
N GLN A 131 -8.75 11.51 13.07
CA GLN A 131 -8.61 12.90 13.48
C GLN A 131 -7.16 13.40 13.34
N VAL A 132 -6.18 12.60 13.76
CA VAL A 132 -4.75 12.94 13.59
C VAL A 132 -4.39 13.10 12.11
N LEU A 133 -4.90 12.25 11.22
CA LEU A 133 -4.66 12.37 9.78
C LEU A 133 -5.23 13.67 9.22
N LEU A 134 -6.46 14.02 9.60
CA LEU A 134 -7.14 15.25 9.18
C LEU A 134 -6.41 16.50 9.73
N ASP A 135 -5.97 16.49 10.98
CA ASP A 135 -5.24 17.59 11.61
C ASP A 135 -3.91 17.92 10.91
N TYR A 136 -3.28 16.91 10.29
CA TYR A 136 -2.09 17.10 9.46
C TYR A 136 -2.40 17.37 7.97
N GLY A 137 -3.67 17.47 7.57
CA GLY A 137 -4.08 17.80 6.20
C GLY A 137 -4.09 16.61 5.22
N VAL A 138 -4.10 15.37 5.75
CA VAL A 138 -4.29 14.18 4.90
C VAL A 138 -5.72 14.12 4.37
N GLN A 139 -5.88 13.85 3.08
CA GLN A 139 -7.18 13.60 2.47
C GLN A 139 -7.63 12.17 2.79
N VAL A 140 -8.52 12.04 3.79
CA VAL A 140 -9.07 10.73 4.21
C VAL A 140 -10.28 10.40 3.35
N LEU A 141 -10.14 9.39 2.50
CA LEU A 141 -11.16 8.99 1.55
C LEU A 141 -11.93 7.77 2.06
N GLU A 142 -13.16 8.00 2.52
CA GLU A 142 -14.07 6.96 2.99
C GLU A 142 -15.30 6.88 2.10
N ASN A 143 -15.24 6.10 1.01
CA ASN A 143 -16.25 6.04 -0.04
C ASN A 143 -16.51 7.44 -0.64
N SER A 144 -15.45 8.11 -0.99
CA SER A 144 -15.49 9.48 -1.52
C SER A 144 -14.56 9.67 -2.72
N LYS A 145 -14.89 10.65 -3.53
CA LYS A 145 -14.12 11.10 -4.71
C LYS A 145 -13.50 12.46 -4.42
N LEU A 146 -12.30 12.66 -4.95
CA LEU A 146 -11.70 13.97 -5.16
C LEU A 146 -11.20 14.06 -6.60
N GLU A 147 -11.16 15.26 -7.14
CA GLU A 147 -10.51 15.53 -8.42
C GLU A 147 -9.13 16.13 -8.20
N LEU A 148 -8.17 15.61 -8.94
CA LEU A 148 -6.83 16.13 -9.00
C LEU A 148 -6.65 16.81 -10.37
N SER A 149 -6.49 18.12 -10.34
CA SER A 149 -6.30 18.92 -11.56
C SER A 149 -4.82 19.18 -11.80
N ARG A 150 -4.42 19.12 -13.06
CA ARG A 150 -3.08 19.51 -13.51
C ARG A 150 -3.21 20.24 -14.85
N LYS A 151 -2.84 21.53 -14.88
CA LYS A 151 -3.19 22.44 -15.98
C LYS A 151 -4.72 22.47 -16.15
N GLU A 152 -5.23 22.24 -17.35
CA GLU A 152 -6.67 22.25 -17.66
C GLU A 152 -7.32 20.85 -17.65
N GLU A 153 -6.57 19.81 -17.25
CA GLU A 153 -7.05 18.43 -17.24
C GLU A 153 -7.15 17.90 -15.81
N SER A 154 -8.01 16.93 -15.60
CA SER A 154 -8.24 16.31 -14.28
C SER A 154 -8.30 14.79 -14.35
N ILE A 155 -7.94 14.16 -13.23
CA ILE A 155 -8.18 12.73 -12.96
C ILE A 155 -8.95 12.59 -11.65
N SER A 156 -9.76 11.53 -11.53
CA SER A 156 -10.50 11.24 -10.30
C SER A 156 -9.67 10.36 -9.37
N ILE A 157 -9.55 10.77 -8.10
CA ILE A 157 -8.99 9.95 -7.01
C ILE A 157 -10.16 9.45 -6.17
N LEU A 158 -10.35 8.14 -6.13
CA LEU A 158 -11.44 7.48 -5.42
C LEU A 158 -10.88 6.74 -4.20
N GLY A 159 -11.56 6.79 -3.08
CA GLY A 159 -11.23 5.99 -1.92
C GLY A 159 -12.35 5.06 -1.52
N LEU A 160 -12.09 3.76 -1.50
CA LEU A 160 -13.04 2.73 -1.11
C LEU A 160 -12.64 2.17 0.27
N LYS A 161 -13.51 2.38 1.25
CA LYS A 161 -13.34 1.91 2.61
C LYS A 161 -13.37 0.38 2.67
N ASP A 162 -12.50 -0.23 3.48
CA ASP A 162 -12.40 -1.70 3.57
C ASP A 162 -13.74 -2.37 3.90
N LYS A 163 -13.96 -3.56 3.34
CA LYS A 163 -15.21 -4.32 3.54
C LYS A 163 -15.49 -4.69 4.99
N LYS A 164 -14.47 -4.73 5.87
CA LYS A 164 -14.62 -4.99 7.30
C LYS A 164 -15.36 -3.88 8.05
N PHE A 165 -15.55 -2.71 7.45
CA PHE A 165 -16.43 -1.66 8.02
C PHE A 165 -17.92 -1.98 7.89
N TYR A 166 -18.28 -3.01 7.15
CA TYR A 166 -19.66 -3.42 6.91
C TYR A 166 -19.97 -4.76 7.57
N PRO A 167 -21.23 -5.06 7.86
CA PRO A 167 -21.64 -6.39 8.35
C PRO A 167 -21.16 -7.50 7.42
N TYR A 168 -20.81 -8.63 7.98
CA TYR A 168 -20.47 -9.83 7.21
C TYR A 168 -21.63 -10.18 6.23
N ALA A 169 -21.26 -10.62 5.02
CA ALA A 169 -22.17 -10.89 3.91
C ALA A 169 -22.96 -9.67 3.37
N SER A 170 -22.57 -8.45 3.70
CA SER A 170 -23.16 -7.24 3.13
C SER A 170 -22.55 -6.89 1.76
N ASP A 171 -23.40 -6.58 0.77
CA ASP A 171 -22.98 -6.11 -0.56
C ASP A 171 -22.56 -4.64 -0.56
N ARG A 172 -22.62 -3.97 0.58
CA ARG A 172 -22.34 -2.52 0.70
C ARG A 172 -20.98 -2.09 0.16
N TYR A 173 -19.97 -2.97 0.25
CA TYR A 173 -18.64 -2.69 -0.31
C TYR A 173 -18.74 -2.50 -1.84
N PHE A 174 -19.37 -3.44 -2.54
CA PHE A 174 -19.54 -3.41 -3.99
C PHE A 174 -20.51 -2.31 -4.44
N MET A 175 -21.59 -2.09 -3.68
CA MET A 175 -22.50 -0.97 -3.92
C MET A 175 -21.78 0.38 -3.80
N ASN A 176 -20.90 0.56 -2.83
CA ASN A 176 -20.10 1.78 -2.71
C ASN A 176 -19.11 1.93 -3.84
N LEU A 177 -18.47 0.86 -4.31
CA LEU A 177 -17.61 0.89 -5.48
C LEU A 177 -18.41 1.33 -6.72
N HIS A 178 -19.56 0.71 -6.98
CA HIS A 178 -20.46 1.07 -8.07
C HIS A 178 -20.87 2.55 -7.99
N ASN A 179 -21.39 2.99 -6.84
CA ASN A 179 -21.81 4.37 -6.65
C ASN A 179 -20.67 5.38 -6.84
N LEU A 180 -19.46 5.08 -6.37
CA LEU A 180 -18.29 5.92 -6.60
C LEU A 180 -17.99 6.04 -8.10
N MET A 181 -18.00 4.93 -8.83
CA MET A 181 -17.73 4.94 -10.27
C MET A 181 -18.78 5.70 -11.06
N GLN A 182 -20.06 5.72 -10.61
CA GLN A 182 -21.09 6.57 -11.22
C GLN A 182 -20.84 8.07 -11.06
N THR A 183 -20.00 8.49 -10.13
CA THR A 183 -19.61 9.90 -9.93
C THR A 183 -18.39 10.32 -10.76
N VAL A 184 -17.74 9.38 -11.45
CA VAL A 184 -16.52 9.65 -12.25
C VAL A 184 -16.93 10.29 -13.57
N ASP A 185 -16.45 11.50 -13.80
CA ASP A 185 -16.67 12.33 -14.99
C ASP A 185 -15.36 12.63 -15.74
N THR A 186 -14.23 12.16 -15.22
CA THR A 186 -12.91 12.25 -15.85
C THR A 186 -12.59 11.00 -16.68
N SER A 187 -11.69 11.12 -17.65
CA SER A 187 -11.26 10.00 -18.49
C SER A 187 -10.48 8.93 -17.74
N PHE A 188 -9.79 9.31 -16.65
CA PHE A 188 -8.92 8.42 -15.88
C PHE A 188 -9.24 8.46 -14.39
N SER A 189 -9.47 7.29 -13.81
CA SER A 189 -9.76 7.11 -12.40
C SER A 189 -8.66 6.34 -11.69
N VAL A 190 -8.28 6.81 -10.49
CA VAL A 190 -7.37 6.13 -9.57
C VAL A 190 -8.15 5.70 -8.34
N LEU A 191 -8.31 4.41 -8.14
CA LEU A 191 -8.96 3.83 -6.97
C LEU A 191 -7.92 3.49 -5.90
N LEU A 192 -8.08 4.04 -4.71
CA LEU A 192 -7.41 3.58 -3.51
C LEU A 192 -8.32 2.58 -2.80
N SER A 193 -7.82 1.36 -2.66
CA SER A 193 -8.49 0.30 -1.91
C SER A 193 -7.44 -0.49 -1.13
N HIS A 194 -7.88 -1.29 -0.16
CA HIS A 194 -6.96 -2.12 0.60
C HIS A 194 -6.85 -3.53 0.01
N ARG A 195 -7.89 -4.01 -0.71
CA ARG A 195 -8.15 -5.39 -1.06
C ARG A 195 -7.83 -5.77 -2.51
N PRO A 196 -6.72 -6.48 -2.80
CA PRO A 196 -6.38 -6.88 -4.15
C PRO A 196 -7.24 -8.01 -4.70
N GLU A 197 -7.83 -8.86 -3.84
CA GLU A 197 -8.66 -9.98 -4.24
C GLU A 197 -9.94 -9.58 -4.99
N HIS A 198 -10.34 -8.31 -4.92
CA HIS A 198 -11.50 -7.75 -5.64
C HIS A 198 -11.13 -7.12 -6.99
N PHE A 199 -9.98 -7.47 -7.56
CA PHE A 199 -9.51 -6.89 -8.83
C PHE A 199 -10.50 -7.05 -9.99
N ALA A 200 -11.16 -8.21 -10.09
CA ALA A 200 -12.17 -8.44 -11.11
C ALA A 200 -13.37 -7.48 -11.00
N ASP A 201 -13.74 -7.12 -9.75
CA ASP A 201 -14.83 -6.16 -9.50
C ASP A 201 -14.40 -4.73 -9.87
N TYR A 202 -13.17 -4.33 -9.57
CA TYR A 202 -12.63 -3.03 -9.98
C TYR A 202 -12.61 -2.88 -11.50
N ALA A 203 -12.17 -3.93 -12.20
CA ALA A 203 -12.16 -3.96 -13.66
C ALA A 203 -13.58 -3.93 -14.26
N LYS A 204 -14.54 -4.65 -13.66
CA LYS A 204 -15.94 -4.67 -14.06
C LYS A 204 -16.58 -3.27 -13.94
N GLU A 205 -16.27 -2.54 -12.89
CA GLU A 205 -16.78 -1.18 -12.69
C GLU A 205 -16.02 -0.10 -13.53
N GLY A 206 -14.99 -0.50 -14.29
CA GLY A 206 -14.29 0.40 -15.23
C GLY A 206 -13.22 1.28 -14.60
N VAL A 207 -12.71 0.92 -13.41
CA VAL A 207 -11.55 1.57 -12.78
C VAL A 207 -10.36 1.54 -13.71
N SER A 208 -9.67 2.68 -13.89
CA SER A 208 -8.48 2.74 -14.76
C SER A 208 -7.22 2.23 -14.06
N LEU A 209 -6.99 2.67 -12.82
CA LEU A 209 -5.84 2.26 -12.00
C LEU A 209 -6.28 2.04 -10.55
N ALA A 210 -5.98 0.89 -9.97
CA ALA A 210 -6.22 0.60 -8.55
C ALA A 210 -4.91 0.43 -7.80
N PHE A 211 -4.83 0.95 -6.58
CA PHE A 211 -3.75 0.71 -5.63
C PHE A 211 -4.26 -0.12 -4.46
N CYS A 212 -3.58 -1.24 -4.17
CA CYS A 212 -3.95 -2.17 -3.10
C CYS A 212 -2.76 -2.53 -2.21
N GLY A 213 -3.07 -2.94 -0.96
CA GLY A 213 -2.13 -3.51 0.00
C GLY A 213 -2.55 -4.91 0.43
N HIS A 214 -2.68 -5.13 1.74
CA HIS A 214 -3.26 -6.31 2.40
C HIS A 214 -2.51 -7.64 2.23
N ALA A 215 -1.99 -7.91 1.04
CA ALA A 215 -1.36 -9.19 0.70
C ALA A 215 0.02 -9.41 1.37
N HIS A 216 0.65 -8.35 1.87
CA HIS A 216 1.99 -8.38 2.47
C HIS A 216 3.06 -9.10 1.61
N GLY A 217 2.91 -9.06 0.28
CA GLY A 217 3.77 -9.81 -0.65
C GLY A 217 3.70 -11.33 -0.44
N GLY A 218 2.65 -11.83 0.23
CA GLY A 218 2.52 -13.23 0.63
C GLY A 218 3.45 -13.65 1.76
N GLN A 219 4.03 -12.70 2.50
CA GLN A 219 4.87 -12.82 3.69
C GLN A 219 6.16 -13.63 3.47
N ILE A 220 6.05 -14.87 2.96
CA ILE A 220 7.16 -15.77 2.61
C ILE A 220 7.07 -16.07 1.12
N VAL A 221 8.12 -15.70 0.39
CA VAL A 221 8.23 -15.97 -1.05
C VAL A 221 9.30 -17.02 -1.29
N VAL A 222 8.89 -18.15 -1.87
CA VAL A 222 9.80 -19.23 -2.22
C VAL A 222 10.22 -19.06 -3.68
N PRO A 223 11.54 -19.02 -3.97
CA PRO A 223 12.02 -18.92 -5.34
C PRO A 223 11.37 -19.96 -6.25
N LYS A 224 10.89 -19.54 -7.42
CA LYS A 224 10.19 -20.34 -8.43
C LYS A 224 8.76 -20.81 -8.06
N LEU A 225 8.38 -20.85 -6.76
CA LEU A 225 7.02 -21.21 -6.33
C LEU A 225 6.16 -19.97 -6.06
N GLY A 226 6.78 -18.82 -5.79
CA GLY A 226 6.06 -17.59 -5.45
C GLY A 226 5.68 -17.46 -3.99
N ALA A 227 4.68 -16.64 -3.72
CA ALA A 227 4.17 -16.36 -2.39
C ALA A 227 3.39 -17.56 -1.83
N LEU A 228 3.62 -17.91 -0.56
CA LEU A 228 2.96 -19.09 0.03
C LEU A 228 1.56 -18.80 0.54
N TYR A 229 1.32 -17.63 1.12
CA TYR A 229 0.03 -17.32 1.74
C TYR A 229 -0.22 -15.81 1.79
N ALA A 230 -1.42 -15.40 1.44
CA ALA A 230 -1.88 -14.05 1.70
C ALA A 230 -3.27 -14.04 2.39
N PRO A 231 -3.55 -13.04 3.25
CA PRO A 231 -4.86 -12.90 3.86
C PRO A 231 -5.97 -12.83 2.80
N ASP A 232 -7.11 -13.45 3.09
CA ASP A 232 -8.30 -13.49 2.26
C ASP A 232 -8.10 -14.08 0.82
N GLN A 233 -6.88 -14.51 0.47
CA GLN A 233 -6.55 -15.22 -0.77
C GLN A 233 -6.09 -16.69 -0.51
N GLY A 234 -5.69 -17.01 0.74
CA GLY A 234 -5.26 -18.36 1.11
C GLY A 234 -3.87 -18.74 0.64
N ILE A 235 -3.69 -20.02 0.30
CA ILE A 235 -2.41 -20.60 -0.14
C ILE A 235 -2.22 -20.35 -1.65
N PHE A 236 -1.00 -20.01 -2.06
CA PHE A 236 -0.64 -19.63 -3.44
C PHE A 236 -1.52 -18.48 -3.97
N PRO A 237 -1.49 -17.32 -3.32
CA PRO A 237 -2.34 -16.18 -3.67
C PRO A 237 -2.02 -15.62 -5.06
N SER A 238 -3.04 -15.15 -5.76
CA SER A 238 -2.92 -14.60 -7.12
C SER A 238 -2.34 -13.18 -7.15
N TYR A 239 -2.62 -12.36 -6.13
CA TYR A 239 -2.29 -10.94 -6.13
C TYR A 239 -1.47 -10.59 -4.90
N THR A 240 -0.14 -10.48 -5.05
CA THR A 240 0.75 -10.27 -3.90
C THR A 240 1.68 -9.08 -4.03
N ASP A 241 2.16 -8.77 -5.23
CA ASP A 241 3.15 -7.73 -5.48
C ASP A 241 3.18 -7.33 -6.97
N GLY A 242 3.40 -6.05 -7.26
CA GLY A 242 3.62 -5.58 -8.63
C GLY A 242 2.36 -5.14 -9.36
N ILE A 243 2.36 -5.31 -10.69
CA ILE A 243 1.30 -4.87 -11.60
C ILE A 243 0.48 -6.07 -12.09
N TYR A 244 -0.83 -5.89 -12.15
CA TYR A 244 -1.80 -6.80 -12.75
C TYR A 244 -2.71 -6.02 -13.69
N GLU A 245 -3.06 -6.62 -14.82
CA GLU A 245 -3.91 -6.00 -15.83
C GLU A 245 -5.09 -6.90 -16.16
N HIS A 246 -6.29 -6.33 -16.21
CA HIS A 246 -7.51 -7.02 -16.57
C HIS A 246 -8.55 -6.06 -17.15
N LYS A 247 -9.04 -6.33 -18.37
CA LYS A 247 -10.13 -5.58 -19.02
C LYS A 247 -9.95 -4.05 -18.97
N GLY A 248 -8.74 -3.56 -19.25
CA GLY A 248 -8.43 -2.12 -19.25
C GLY A 248 -8.28 -1.48 -17.88
N CYS A 249 -8.32 -2.27 -16.81
CA CYS A 249 -7.95 -1.87 -15.46
C CYS A 249 -6.54 -2.36 -15.13
N THR A 250 -5.71 -1.47 -14.59
CA THR A 250 -4.41 -1.82 -14.01
C THR A 250 -4.53 -1.82 -12.49
N MET A 251 -4.02 -2.84 -11.81
CA MET A 251 -3.92 -2.86 -10.36
C MET A 251 -2.46 -2.95 -9.93
N VAL A 252 -2.07 -2.10 -8.98
CA VAL A 252 -0.76 -2.13 -8.31
C VAL A 252 -0.95 -2.64 -6.90
N VAL A 253 -0.24 -3.71 -6.55
CA VAL A 253 -0.25 -4.31 -5.22
C VAL A 253 1.08 -4.08 -4.53
N SER A 254 1.04 -3.51 -3.33
CA SER A 254 2.23 -3.28 -2.49
C SER A 254 2.48 -4.47 -1.57
N ARG A 255 3.77 -4.83 -1.39
CA ARG A 255 4.20 -5.78 -0.35
C ARG A 255 4.04 -5.24 1.08
N GLY A 256 3.68 -3.97 1.21
CA GLY A 256 3.55 -3.32 2.50
C GLY A 256 4.89 -3.04 3.20
N LEU A 257 4.82 -2.29 4.27
CA LEU A 257 5.98 -1.81 5.04
C LEU A 257 6.21 -2.64 6.31
N GLY A 258 5.15 -2.95 7.04
CA GLY A 258 5.22 -3.66 8.31
C GLY A 258 4.81 -5.13 8.22
N ASN A 259 4.83 -5.79 9.36
CA ASN A 259 4.39 -7.16 9.54
C ASN A 259 3.10 -7.20 10.36
N SER A 260 2.16 -8.05 9.95
CA SER A 260 0.91 -8.29 10.67
C SER A 260 1.02 -9.54 11.56
N ARG A 261 0.46 -10.67 11.15
CA ARG A 261 0.45 -11.91 11.93
C ARG A 261 1.83 -12.59 11.97
N ALA A 262 2.43 -12.78 10.80
CA ALA A 262 3.75 -13.39 10.73
C ALA A 262 4.83 -12.35 11.06
N PRO A 263 5.73 -12.64 12.00
CA PRO A 263 6.75 -11.68 12.43
C PRO A 263 7.93 -11.59 11.47
N GLN A 264 8.04 -12.52 10.52
CA GLN A 264 9.18 -12.66 9.63
C GLN A 264 8.78 -12.57 8.16
N ARG A 265 9.54 -11.79 7.38
CA ARG A 265 9.55 -11.78 5.93
C ARG A 265 10.72 -12.62 5.40
N ILE A 266 10.51 -13.37 4.32
CA ILE A 266 11.54 -14.15 3.62
C ILE A 266 11.42 -13.86 2.13
N ASN A 267 12.51 -13.39 1.52
CA ASN A 267 12.57 -12.93 0.12
C ASN A 267 11.46 -11.91 -0.23
N ASN A 268 11.11 -11.06 0.73
CA ASN A 268 9.93 -10.21 0.65
C ASN A 268 10.11 -8.95 1.49
N ARG A 269 11.13 -8.14 1.17
CA ARG A 269 11.47 -6.93 1.94
C ARG A 269 10.38 -5.86 1.89
N PRO A 270 10.26 -5.04 2.95
CA PRO A 270 9.36 -3.89 2.96
C PRO A 270 9.60 -2.96 1.76
N GLN A 271 8.51 -2.44 1.19
CA GLN A 271 8.54 -1.78 -0.10
C GLN A 271 7.92 -0.38 -0.06
N VAL A 272 8.59 0.58 -0.71
CA VAL A 272 8.01 1.84 -1.15
C VAL A 272 7.76 1.71 -2.65
N MET A 273 6.51 1.74 -3.07
CA MET A 273 6.14 1.64 -4.47
C MET A 273 6.11 3.03 -5.12
N VAL A 274 6.74 3.17 -6.27
CA VAL A 274 6.75 4.41 -7.07
C VAL A 274 6.16 4.11 -8.43
N VAL A 275 4.97 4.62 -8.69
CA VAL A 275 4.29 4.45 -9.97
C VAL A 275 4.38 5.74 -10.76
N THR A 276 4.92 5.66 -11.98
CA THR A 276 4.95 6.78 -12.91
C THR A 276 3.95 6.55 -14.03
N LEU A 277 3.06 7.52 -14.23
CA LEU A 277 2.01 7.45 -15.23
C LEU A 277 2.50 7.97 -16.58
N PHE A 278 2.10 7.30 -17.67
CA PHE A 278 2.36 7.72 -19.03
C PHE A 278 1.11 7.53 -19.90
N PRO A 279 0.80 8.46 -20.80
CA PRO A 279 -0.15 8.21 -21.88
C PRO A 279 0.35 7.01 -22.71
N GLU A 280 -0.57 6.26 -23.27
CA GLU A 280 -0.23 5.24 -24.27
C GLU A 280 0.19 5.96 -25.57
N GLU A 281 1.30 5.54 -26.16
CA GLU A 281 1.68 6.07 -27.47
C GLU A 281 0.70 5.53 -28.51
N ILE A 282 0.00 6.41 -29.20
CA ILE A 282 -0.79 6.03 -30.36
C ILE A 282 0.21 5.49 -31.39
N ARG A 283 0.29 4.18 -31.55
CA ARG A 283 1.01 3.59 -32.69
C ARG A 283 0.18 3.90 -33.93
N ASN A 284 0.58 4.91 -34.70
CA ASN A 284 0.11 5.17 -36.05
C ASN A 284 0.53 4.02 -36.97
#